data_98762d0777a6df9531b2968fb364e07e
#
_entry.id   98762d0777a6df9531b2968fb364e07e
#
_cell.length_a   1.000
_cell.length_b   1.000
_cell.length_c   1.000
_cell.angle_alpha   90.00
_cell.angle_beta   90.00
_cell.angle_gamma   90.00
#
_symmetry.space_group_name_H-M   'P 1'
#
loop_
_entity.id
_entity.type
_entity.pdbx_description
1 polymer ?
#
loop_
_entity_poly.entity_id
_entity_poly.type
_entity_poly.pdbx_seq_one_letter_code
_entity_poly.pdbx_strand_id
1 'polypeptide(L)'
;MIIIGEKINGAIPSIKQAIAEKNEALIIERTLAQANAGANFLDCAPSTATEIEYETMVWLIGLMQGSTDVPLCIDSPNAKLLARVIEEGHLNKPGMVNSVNEEGDKCETIFPLVAGTPWEVVGLTCDQEGIPADPAKKVDIAKRIIDKAVQYGVSLNQLHIDPCVMALATMPSAMEDFAYCIQEIHNYAPEVKVTGAISNISFEMPARKYVNMNCMAYAIVAGLDSAIMDPCSQDMMGTIYACEALRMQDKGGRKYNRAYRKGLFGQKK
;
A
#
# COMPACT_ATOMS: atom_id res chain seq x y z
N MET A 1 -6.20 -9.50 -6.34
CA MET A 1 -5.65 -8.59 -5.29
C MET A 1 -4.81 -7.51 -5.97
N ILE A 2 -4.85 -6.27 -5.48
CA ILE A 2 -4.03 -5.14 -5.93
C ILE A 2 -2.71 -5.18 -5.14
N ILE A 3 -1.57 -4.99 -5.82
CA ILE A 3 -0.23 -5.03 -5.22
C ILE A 3 0.42 -3.65 -5.35
N ILE A 4 0.80 -3.07 -4.21
CA ILE A 4 1.54 -1.82 -4.10
C ILE A 4 2.99 -2.18 -3.75
N GLY A 5 3.92 -1.92 -4.67
CA GLY A 5 5.32 -2.33 -4.52
C GLY A 5 6.10 -1.41 -3.60
N GLU A 6 6.62 -1.91 -2.47
CA GLU A 6 7.20 -1.15 -1.35
C GLU A 6 8.69 -0.80 -1.47
N LYS A 7 9.35 -1.09 -2.59
CA LYS A 7 10.83 -1.03 -2.65
C LYS A 7 11.44 0.35 -2.91
N ILE A 8 10.67 1.36 -3.26
CA ILE A 8 11.16 2.74 -3.37
C ILE A 8 10.72 3.53 -2.14
N ASN A 9 11.33 3.17 -1.01
CA ASN A 9 11.05 3.77 0.29
C ASN A 9 12.36 4.12 1.01
N GLY A 10 12.56 5.39 1.34
CA GLY A 10 13.77 5.92 2.00
C GLY A 10 14.00 5.39 3.42
N ALA A 11 13.05 4.68 4.02
CA ALA A 11 13.28 3.91 5.25
C ALA A 11 14.14 2.65 5.01
N ILE A 12 14.24 2.18 3.74
CA ILE A 12 15.11 1.06 3.36
C ILE A 12 16.54 1.57 3.24
N PRO A 13 17.53 1.02 3.97
CA PRO A 13 18.90 1.57 4.00
C PRO A 13 19.55 1.78 2.63
N SER A 14 19.38 0.83 1.70
CA SER A 14 19.93 0.95 0.33
C SER A 14 19.28 2.05 -0.48
N ILE A 15 17.97 2.29 -0.29
CA ILE A 15 17.24 3.37 -0.97
C ILE A 15 17.56 4.72 -0.32
N LYS A 16 17.66 4.78 1.01
CA LYS A 16 18.12 5.97 1.72
C LYS A 16 19.49 6.45 1.21
N GLN A 17 20.41 5.51 1.04
CA GLN A 17 21.73 5.81 0.48
C GLN A 17 21.62 6.28 -0.98
N ALA A 18 20.84 5.58 -1.82
CA ALA A 18 20.63 5.95 -3.21
C ALA A 18 20.04 7.35 -3.37
N ILE A 19 19.09 7.74 -2.51
CA ILE A 19 18.52 9.09 -2.47
C ILE A 19 19.60 10.12 -2.12
N ALA A 20 20.40 9.86 -1.07
CA ALA A 20 21.45 10.78 -0.62
C ALA A 20 22.55 10.96 -1.69
N GLU A 21 22.91 9.91 -2.41
CA GLU A 21 23.95 9.91 -3.45
C GLU A 21 23.42 10.24 -4.85
N LYS A 22 22.09 10.46 -4.99
CA LYS A 22 21.42 10.63 -6.30
C LYS A 22 21.72 9.49 -7.28
N ASN A 23 21.74 8.25 -6.77
CA ASN A 23 21.97 7.05 -7.56
C ASN A 23 20.74 6.66 -8.36
N GLU A 24 20.54 7.30 -9.50
CA GLU A 24 19.41 7.07 -10.40
C GLU A 24 19.33 5.63 -10.89
N ALA A 25 20.48 5.00 -11.18
CA ALA A 25 20.54 3.65 -11.71
C ALA A 25 19.89 2.63 -10.78
N LEU A 26 20.12 2.73 -9.46
CA LEU A 26 19.52 1.84 -8.47
C LEU A 26 18.02 2.10 -8.34
N ILE A 27 17.57 3.35 -8.36
CA ILE A 27 16.14 3.70 -8.30
C ILE A 27 15.42 3.12 -9.53
N ILE A 28 15.96 3.31 -10.73
CA ILE A 28 15.40 2.77 -11.99
C ILE A 28 15.36 1.24 -11.95
N GLU A 29 16.47 0.59 -11.55
CA GLU A 29 16.52 -0.88 -11.41
C GLU A 29 15.41 -1.41 -10.51
N ARG A 30 15.23 -0.81 -9.32
CA ARG A 30 14.21 -1.23 -8.35
C ARG A 30 12.80 -0.96 -8.83
N THR A 31 12.59 0.14 -9.54
CA THR A 31 11.32 0.48 -10.18
C THR A 31 10.93 -0.58 -11.20
N LEU A 32 11.84 -0.88 -12.15
CA LEU A 32 11.61 -1.87 -13.20
C LEU A 32 11.43 -3.29 -12.65
N ALA A 33 12.20 -3.67 -11.61
CA ALA A 33 12.08 -4.99 -10.99
C ALA A 33 10.66 -5.21 -10.43
N GLN A 34 10.10 -4.23 -9.71
CA GLN A 34 8.75 -4.31 -9.16
C GLN A 34 7.66 -4.28 -10.24
N ALA A 35 7.81 -3.42 -11.25
CA ALA A 35 6.90 -3.35 -12.39
C ALA A 35 6.83 -4.69 -13.13
N ASN A 36 7.98 -5.29 -13.42
CA ASN A 36 8.09 -6.60 -14.09
C ASN A 36 7.57 -7.75 -13.21
N ALA A 37 7.64 -7.61 -11.89
CA ALA A 37 7.09 -8.58 -10.95
C ALA A 37 5.56 -8.50 -10.80
N GLY A 38 4.92 -7.51 -11.44
CA GLY A 38 3.45 -7.42 -11.53
C GLY A 38 2.80 -6.53 -10.48
N ALA A 39 3.51 -5.54 -9.95
CA ALA A 39 2.92 -4.49 -9.13
C ALA A 39 1.84 -3.72 -9.91
N ASN A 40 0.74 -3.37 -9.24
CA ASN A 40 -0.32 -2.53 -9.78
C ASN A 40 -0.02 -1.04 -9.55
N PHE A 41 0.62 -0.73 -8.42
CA PHE A 41 1.15 0.59 -8.07
C PHE A 41 2.58 0.43 -7.56
N LEU A 42 3.38 1.48 -7.69
CA LEU A 42 4.73 1.55 -7.15
C LEU A 42 4.78 2.64 -6.09
N ASP A 43 5.08 2.25 -4.87
CA ASP A 43 5.26 3.18 -3.76
C ASP A 43 6.43 4.12 -4.04
N CYS A 44 6.23 5.41 -3.77
CA CYS A 44 7.21 6.48 -3.92
C CYS A 44 7.25 7.25 -2.61
N ALA A 45 8.07 6.76 -1.67
CA ALA A 45 8.20 7.28 -0.32
C ALA A 45 9.62 7.83 -0.09
N PRO A 46 9.83 9.15 -0.16
CA PRO A 46 11.14 9.76 0.08
C PRO A 46 11.71 9.46 1.46
N SER A 47 10.86 9.50 2.50
CA SER A 47 11.22 9.31 3.92
C SER A 47 12.47 10.11 4.32
N THR A 48 12.51 11.37 3.90
CA THR A 48 13.61 12.32 4.16
C THR A 48 13.18 13.42 5.14
N ALA A 49 14.10 14.30 5.50
CA ALA A 49 13.77 15.49 6.28
C ALA A 49 12.79 16.39 5.50
N THR A 50 11.89 17.06 6.22
CA THR A 50 10.79 17.86 5.65
C THR A 50 11.25 18.90 4.65
N GLU A 51 12.44 19.50 4.88
CA GLU A 51 12.99 20.57 4.06
C GLU A 51 13.36 20.13 2.64
N ILE A 52 13.65 18.84 2.45
CA ILE A 52 14.09 18.26 1.16
C ILE A 52 13.10 17.22 0.62
N GLU A 53 12.03 16.93 1.36
CA GLU A 53 11.10 15.84 1.03
C GLU A 53 10.41 16.09 -0.32
N TYR A 54 9.93 17.30 -0.54
CA TYR A 54 9.25 17.68 -1.77
C TYR A 54 10.15 17.51 -3.00
N GLU A 55 11.35 18.09 -2.99
CA GLU A 55 12.29 17.99 -4.11
C GLU A 55 12.72 16.54 -4.36
N THR A 56 12.86 15.76 -3.28
CA THR A 56 13.20 14.35 -3.36
C THR A 56 12.05 13.55 -3.97
N MET A 57 10.79 13.82 -3.58
CA MET A 57 9.63 13.16 -4.15
C MET A 57 9.49 13.47 -5.65
N VAL A 58 9.62 14.73 -6.06
CA VAL A 58 9.54 15.13 -7.47
C VAL A 58 10.64 14.44 -8.29
N TRP A 59 11.86 14.37 -7.77
CA TRP A 59 12.97 13.67 -8.42
C TRP A 59 12.69 12.16 -8.57
N LEU A 60 12.20 11.48 -7.51
CA LEU A 60 11.83 10.07 -7.57
C LEU A 60 10.70 9.83 -8.58
N ILE A 61 9.65 10.65 -8.56
CA ILE A 61 8.54 10.58 -9.52
C ILE A 61 9.06 10.65 -10.94
N GLY A 62 9.94 11.61 -11.25
CA GLY A 62 10.52 11.77 -12.58
C GLY A 62 11.26 10.51 -13.07
N LEU A 63 12.08 9.89 -12.21
CA LEU A 63 12.81 8.66 -12.53
C LEU A 63 11.88 7.46 -12.71
N MET A 64 10.93 7.29 -11.79
CA MET A 64 10.04 6.13 -11.79
C MET A 64 9.09 6.15 -12.98
N GLN A 65 8.39 7.25 -13.24
CA GLN A 65 7.47 7.34 -14.38
C GLN A 65 8.18 7.43 -15.75
N GLY A 66 9.45 7.84 -15.77
CA GLY A 66 10.31 7.76 -16.96
C GLY A 66 10.74 6.32 -17.28
N SER A 67 10.62 5.40 -16.33
CA SER A 67 11.09 4.02 -16.46
C SER A 67 9.95 3.01 -16.72
N THR A 68 8.72 3.29 -16.30
CA THR A 68 7.60 2.37 -16.43
C THR A 68 6.26 3.09 -16.53
N ASP A 69 5.28 2.40 -17.11
CA ASP A 69 3.88 2.85 -17.17
C ASP A 69 3.05 2.44 -15.94
N VAL A 70 3.62 1.75 -14.95
CA VAL A 70 2.89 1.42 -13.72
C VAL A 70 2.60 2.70 -12.94
N PRO A 71 1.34 2.96 -12.50
CA PRO A 71 0.99 4.13 -11.71
C PRO A 71 1.77 4.19 -10.38
N LEU A 72 2.04 5.40 -9.90
CA LEU A 72 2.72 5.60 -8.63
C LEU A 72 1.73 5.72 -7.47
N CYS A 73 2.14 5.23 -6.30
CA CYS A 73 1.56 5.51 -5.02
C CYS A 73 2.46 6.53 -4.32
N ILE A 74 2.06 7.80 -4.28
CA ILE A 74 2.85 8.84 -3.60
C ILE A 74 2.61 8.75 -2.10
N ASP A 75 3.69 8.55 -1.32
CA ASP A 75 3.64 8.28 0.11
C ASP A 75 4.38 9.34 0.93
N SER A 76 3.63 10.05 1.75
CA SER A 76 4.15 11.01 2.72
C SER A 76 3.15 11.21 3.86
N PRO A 77 3.62 11.43 5.10
CA PRO A 77 2.78 11.86 6.21
C PRO A 77 2.27 13.31 6.04
N ASN A 78 2.82 14.07 5.10
CA ASN A 78 2.50 15.47 4.84
C ASN A 78 1.48 15.60 3.69
N ALA A 79 0.19 15.67 4.03
CA ALA A 79 -0.88 15.80 3.05
C ALA A 79 -0.74 17.06 2.16
N LYS A 80 -0.21 18.17 2.69
CA LYS A 80 0.00 19.40 1.92
C LYS A 80 1.09 19.22 0.85
N LEU A 81 2.12 18.42 1.14
CA LEU A 81 3.12 18.04 0.16
C LEU A 81 2.51 17.20 -0.95
N LEU A 82 1.70 16.18 -0.59
CA LEU A 82 1.02 15.32 -1.57
C LEU A 82 0.06 16.13 -2.45
N ALA A 83 -0.72 17.03 -1.84
CA ALA A 83 -1.60 17.95 -2.57
C ALA A 83 -0.82 18.78 -3.58
N ARG A 84 0.28 19.41 -3.15
CA ARG A 84 1.15 20.22 -3.99
C ARG A 84 1.70 19.43 -5.19
N VAL A 85 2.15 18.19 -4.97
CA VAL A 85 2.68 17.31 -6.03
C VAL A 85 1.61 17.02 -7.09
N ILE A 86 0.34 16.83 -6.67
CA ILE A 86 -0.78 16.60 -7.57
C ILE A 86 -1.14 17.87 -8.34
N GLU A 87 -1.31 19.00 -7.65
CA GLU A 87 -1.72 20.29 -8.22
C GLU A 87 -0.70 20.86 -9.20
N GLU A 88 0.59 20.68 -8.94
CA GLU A 88 1.66 21.10 -9.85
C GLU A 88 1.85 20.17 -11.06
N GLY A 89 1.12 19.04 -11.10
CA GLY A 89 1.10 18.15 -12.27
C GLY A 89 2.39 17.34 -12.47
N HIS A 90 3.08 16.96 -11.40
CA HIS A 90 4.31 16.17 -11.50
C HIS A 90 4.09 14.73 -11.95
N LEU A 91 2.87 14.20 -11.86
CA LEU A 91 2.54 12.86 -12.32
C LEU A 91 1.91 12.89 -13.70
N ASN A 92 2.37 12.01 -14.59
CA ASN A 92 1.89 11.88 -15.96
C ASN A 92 0.50 11.22 -16.06
N LYS A 93 0.02 10.59 -14.98
CA LYS A 93 -1.29 9.95 -14.85
C LYS A 93 -1.72 9.88 -13.38
N PRO A 94 -3.04 9.76 -13.11
CA PRO A 94 -3.52 9.45 -11.77
C PRO A 94 -2.92 8.15 -11.21
N GLY A 95 -2.68 8.13 -9.93
CA GLY A 95 -2.12 7.02 -9.18
C GLY A 95 -2.87 6.81 -7.87
N MET A 96 -2.12 6.62 -6.79
CA MET A 96 -2.64 6.44 -5.44
C MET A 96 -1.98 7.45 -4.49
N VAL A 97 -2.74 7.95 -3.52
CA VAL A 97 -2.25 8.82 -2.43
C VAL A 97 -2.17 7.99 -1.15
N ASN A 98 -1.01 7.94 -0.52
CA ASN A 98 -0.75 7.29 0.75
C ASN A 98 -0.16 8.33 1.72
N SER A 99 -0.90 8.86 2.68
CA SER A 99 -2.25 8.53 3.07
C SER A 99 -3.00 9.74 3.64
N VAL A 100 -4.29 9.57 3.83
CA VAL A 100 -5.11 10.42 4.69
C VAL A 100 -5.42 9.70 5.99
N ASN A 101 -5.77 10.45 7.03
CA ASN A 101 -6.21 9.92 8.32
C ASN A 101 -6.99 11.00 9.09
N GLU A 102 -7.38 10.72 10.33
CA GLU A 102 -8.12 11.65 11.21
C GLU A 102 -7.20 12.64 11.97
N GLU A 103 -5.95 12.79 11.54
CA GLU A 103 -5.00 13.72 12.12
C GLU A 103 -5.00 15.04 11.34
N GLY A 104 -5.38 16.14 11.99
CA GLY A 104 -5.43 17.47 11.36
C GLY A 104 -6.47 17.55 10.23
N ASP A 105 -6.05 18.13 9.09
CA ASP A 105 -6.88 18.44 7.93
C ASP A 105 -6.54 17.56 6.70
N LYS A 106 -6.02 16.35 6.91
CA LYS A 106 -5.50 15.50 5.80
C LYS A 106 -6.59 15.05 4.83
N CYS A 107 -7.75 14.60 5.36
CA CYS A 107 -8.89 14.25 4.52
C CYS A 107 -9.41 15.45 3.74
N GLU A 108 -9.57 16.58 4.42
CA GLU A 108 -10.05 17.84 3.88
C GLU A 108 -9.11 18.41 2.79
N THR A 109 -7.82 18.10 2.90
CA THR A 109 -6.78 18.52 1.93
C THR A 109 -6.80 17.64 0.68
N ILE A 110 -6.94 16.31 0.82
CA ILE A 110 -6.75 15.35 -0.28
C ILE A 110 -8.06 15.00 -0.98
N PHE A 111 -9.15 14.77 -0.26
CA PHE A 111 -10.40 14.31 -0.86
C PHE A 111 -10.94 15.22 -1.96
N PRO A 112 -10.92 16.58 -1.84
CA PRO A 112 -11.34 17.46 -2.93
C PRO A 112 -10.52 17.29 -4.22
N LEU A 113 -9.23 16.91 -4.12
CA LEU A 113 -8.35 16.75 -5.27
C LEU A 113 -8.59 15.44 -6.03
N VAL A 114 -9.07 14.41 -5.31
CA VAL A 114 -9.26 13.07 -5.87
C VAL A 114 -10.71 12.79 -6.24
N ALA A 115 -11.67 13.52 -5.69
CA ALA A 115 -13.10 13.40 -5.98
C ALA A 115 -13.39 13.58 -7.47
N GLY A 116 -14.12 12.64 -8.08
CA GLY A 116 -14.47 12.67 -9.50
C GLY A 116 -13.29 12.40 -10.46
N THR A 117 -12.15 11.98 -9.94
CA THR A 117 -10.95 11.62 -10.73
C THR A 117 -10.66 10.13 -10.61
N PRO A 118 -9.75 9.57 -11.42
CA PRO A 118 -9.30 8.17 -11.28
C PRO A 118 -8.27 7.93 -10.16
N TRP A 119 -7.93 8.92 -9.32
CA TRP A 119 -7.02 8.74 -8.20
C TRP A 119 -7.57 7.76 -7.17
N GLU A 120 -6.72 6.88 -6.62
CA GLU A 120 -7.03 6.04 -5.46
C GLU A 120 -6.41 6.65 -4.20
N VAL A 121 -6.96 6.35 -3.02
CA VAL A 121 -6.50 6.93 -1.74
C VAL A 121 -6.44 5.86 -0.66
N VAL A 122 -5.35 5.86 0.10
CA VAL A 122 -5.23 5.07 1.34
C VAL A 122 -5.71 5.91 2.52
N GLY A 123 -6.67 5.36 3.29
CA GLY A 123 -7.14 5.91 4.56
C GLY A 123 -6.56 5.13 5.73
N LEU A 124 -5.64 5.72 6.48
CA LEU A 124 -4.96 5.07 7.60
C LEU A 124 -5.78 5.22 8.88
N THR A 125 -6.05 4.13 9.60
CA THR A 125 -6.84 4.15 10.84
C THR A 125 -6.05 4.65 12.03
N CYS A 126 -5.62 5.90 11.96
CA CYS A 126 -5.02 6.62 13.08
C CYS A 126 -5.62 8.03 13.19
N ASP A 127 -5.51 8.62 14.37
CA ASP A 127 -5.96 9.96 14.71
C ASP A 127 -4.87 10.71 15.50
N GLN A 128 -5.21 11.83 16.13
CA GLN A 128 -4.28 12.65 16.90
C GLN A 128 -3.62 11.92 18.08
N GLU A 129 -4.23 10.83 18.57
CA GLU A 129 -3.67 9.97 19.62
C GLU A 129 -2.73 8.88 19.05
N GLY A 130 -2.63 8.78 17.71
CA GLY A 130 -1.85 7.79 17.00
C GLY A 130 -2.67 6.59 16.56
N ILE A 131 -2.02 5.42 16.42
CA ILE A 131 -2.66 4.17 16.00
C ILE A 131 -3.30 3.50 17.23
N PRO A 132 -4.64 3.31 17.27
CA PRO A 132 -5.26 2.63 18.39
C PRO A 132 -4.80 1.17 18.53
N ALA A 133 -4.60 0.72 19.76
CA ALA A 133 -4.38 -0.69 20.04
C ALA A 133 -5.70 -1.51 19.95
N ASP A 134 -6.83 -0.88 20.27
CA ASP A 134 -8.15 -1.49 20.19
C ASP A 134 -8.65 -1.56 18.74
N PRO A 135 -8.91 -2.77 18.18
CA PRO A 135 -9.39 -2.91 16.81
C PRO A 135 -10.77 -2.27 16.57
N ALA A 136 -11.64 -2.20 17.59
CA ALA A 136 -12.93 -1.52 17.45
C ALA A 136 -12.76 -0.02 17.23
N LYS A 137 -11.80 0.63 17.91
CA LYS A 137 -11.46 2.03 17.66
C LYS A 137 -10.89 2.25 16.27
N LYS A 138 -10.08 1.32 15.74
CA LYS A 138 -9.62 1.39 14.34
C LYS A 138 -10.78 1.36 13.35
N VAL A 139 -11.76 0.49 13.58
CA VAL A 139 -12.99 0.42 12.78
C VAL A 139 -13.80 1.71 12.86
N ASP A 140 -13.90 2.33 14.05
CA ASP A 140 -14.61 3.61 14.20
C ASP A 140 -13.91 4.75 13.46
N ILE A 141 -12.56 4.79 13.44
CA ILE A 141 -11.81 5.73 12.62
C ILE A 141 -12.05 5.45 11.12
N ALA A 142 -12.01 4.18 10.72
CA ALA A 142 -12.31 3.78 9.33
C ALA A 142 -13.66 4.31 8.86
N LYS A 143 -14.71 4.14 9.68
CA LYS A 143 -16.06 4.64 9.38
C LYS A 143 -16.09 6.15 9.18
N ARG A 144 -15.41 6.91 10.05
CA ARG A 144 -15.34 8.38 9.92
C ARG A 144 -14.61 8.81 8.63
N ILE A 145 -13.52 8.12 8.27
CA ILE A 145 -12.81 8.39 7.00
C ILE A 145 -13.71 8.08 5.80
N ILE A 146 -14.43 6.96 5.84
CA ILE A 146 -15.38 6.55 4.80
C ILE A 146 -16.50 7.59 4.65
N ASP A 147 -17.10 8.02 5.77
CA ASP A 147 -18.16 9.02 5.74
C ASP A 147 -17.69 10.37 5.20
N LYS A 148 -16.47 10.80 5.56
CA LYS A 148 -15.85 11.99 4.97
C LYS A 148 -15.61 11.83 3.47
N ALA A 149 -15.12 10.68 3.01
CA ALA A 149 -14.93 10.40 1.60
C ALA A 149 -16.24 10.55 0.81
N VAL A 150 -17.36 10.02 1.34
CA VAL A 150 -18.69 10.20 0.76
C VAL A 150 -19.10 11.67 0.72
N GLN A 151 -18.88 12.43 1.80
CA GLN A 151 -19.20 13.86 1.88
C GLN A 151 -18.47 14.68 0.81
N TYR A 152 -17.22 14.33 0.52
CA TYR A 152 -16.42 14.98 -0.52
C TYR A 152 -16.65 14.43 -1.93
N GLY A 153 -17.50 13.41 -2.10
CA GLY A 153 -17.79 12.80 -3.40
C GLY A 153 -16.69 11.89 -3.94
N VAL A 154 -15.82 11.36 -3.05
CA VAL A 154 -14.85 10.32 -3.41
C VAL A 154 -15.59 9.00 -3.57
N SER A 155 -15.36 8.30 -4.68
CA SER A 155 -15.97 7.00 -4.92
C SER A 155 -15.37 5.95 -3.98
N LEU A 156 -16.23 5.19 -3.27
CA LEU A 156 -15.79 4.25 -2.24
C LEU A 156 -14.89 3.14 -2.79
N ASN A 157 -15.03 2.77 -4.06
CA ASN A 157 -14.16 1.79 -4.72
C ASN A 157 -12.73 2.32 -5.00
N GLN A 158 -12.46 3.62 -4.78
CA GLN A 158 -11.14 4.25 -4.87
C GLN A 158 -10.48 4.39 -3.49
N LEU A 159 -11.21 4.14 -2.42
CA LEU A 159 -10.71 4.24 -1.05
C LEU A 159 -10.21 2.89 -0.55
N HIS A 160 -8.96 2.87 -0.07
CA HIS A 160 -8.30 1.72 0.54
C HIS A 160 -8.10 2.01 2.02
N ILE A 161 -8.83 1.38 2.90
CA ILE A 161 -8.63 1.55 4.34
C ILE A 161 -7.50 0.63 4.81
N ASP A 162 -6.52 1.21 5.50
CA ASP A 162 -5.43 0.48 6.16
C ASP A 162 -5.64 0.48 7.68
N PRO A 163 -6.03 -0.66 8.27
CA PRO A 163 -6.19 -0.79 9.72
C PRO A 163 -4.85 -0.87 10.48
N CYS A 164 -3.73 -0.61 9.84
CA CYS A 164 -2.38 -0.63 10.41
C CYS A 164 -2.01 -2.01 10.99
N VAL A 165 -1.33 -2.81 10.18
CA VAL A 165 -0.77 -4.10 10.62
C VAL A 165 0.27 -3.87 11.72
N MET A 166 0.00 -4.37 12.93
CA MET A 166 0.89 -4.26 14.08
C MET A 166 1.85 -5.46 14.13
N ALA A 167 2.99 -5.28 14.81
CA ALA A 167 3.98 -6.36 14.95
C ALA A 167 3.55 -7.38 16.02
N LEU A 168 3.62 -8.67 15.69
CA LEU A 168 3.33 -9.76 16.66
C LEU A 168 4.25 -9.71 17.90
N ALA A 169 5.47 -9.21 17.76
CA ALA A 169 6.42 -9.08 18.87
C ALA A 169 5.90 -8.16 20.00
N THR A 170 5.08 -7.14 19.64
CA THR A 170 4.53 -6.17 20.59
C THR A 170 3.03 -6.35 20.82
N MET A 171 2.33 -6.99 19.89
CA MET A 171 0.87 -7.20 19.93
C MET A 171 0.53 -8.62 19.49
N PRO A 172 0.41 -9.58 20.43
CA PRO A 172 0.12 -10.98 20.08
C PRO A 172 -1.18 -11.20 19.29
N SER A 173 -2.18 -10.32 19.47
CA SER A 173 -3.47 -10.36 18.75
C SER A 173 -3.42 -9.70 17.37
N ALA A 174 -2.29 -9.15 16.94
CA ALA A 174 -2.19 -8.29 15.75
C ALA A 174 -2.85 -8.86 14.48
N MET A 175 -2.74 -10.17 14.24
CA MET A 175 -3.35 -10.80 13.06
C MET A 175 -4.87 -10.93 13.20
N GLU A 176 -5.35 -11.34 14.38
CA GLU A 176 -6.79 -11.44 14.67
C GLU A 176 -7.45 -10.07 14.63
N ASP A 177 -6.80 -9.04 15.20
CA ASP A 177 -7.29 -7.66 15.18
C ASP A 177 -7.35 -7.12 13.75
N PHE A 178 -6.34 -7.43 12.93
CA PHE A 178 -6.31 -7.04 11.53
C PHE A 178 -7.43 -7.71 10.73
N ALA A 179 -7.63 -9.02 10.93
CA ALA A 179 -8.71 -9.78 10.29
C ALA A 179 -10.11 -9.28 10.71
N TYR A 180 -10.29 -8.97 11.98
CA TYR A 180 -11.51 -8.34 12.52
C TYR A 180 -11.78 -7.00 11.82
N CYS A 181 -10.77 -6.12 11.73
CA CYS A 181 -10.93 -4.83 11.06
C CYS A 181 -11.32 -4.99 9.58
N ILE A 182 -10.69 -5.94 8.85
CA ILE A 182 -11.04 -6.20 7.45
C ILE A 182 -12.54 -6.54 7.32
N GLN A 183 -13.03 -7.44 8.17
CA GLN A 183 -14.42 -7.89 8.13
C GLN A 183 -15.40 -6.76 8.49
N GLU A 184 -15.12 -6.01 9.56
CA GLU A 184 -16.01 -4.95 10.02
C GLU A 184 -16.05 -3.74 9.08
N ILE A 185 -14.93 -3.42 8.40
CA ILE A 185 -14.89 -2.38 7.38
C ILE A 185 -15.75 -2.79 6.18
N HIS A 186 -15.63 -4.04 5.70
CA HIS A 186 -16.48 -4.55 4.61
C HIS A 186 -17.96 -4.67 4.99
N ASN A 187 -18.26 -5.01 6.26
CA ASN A 187 -19.64 -5.02 6.76
C ASN A 187 -20.25 -3.62 6.72
N TYR A 188 -19.45 -2.58 7.01
CA TYR A 188 -19.91 -1.19 6.97
C TYR A 188 -20.04 -0.64 5.55
N ALA A 189 -19.03 -0.85 4.73
CA ALA A 189 -18.96 -0.32 3.35
C ALA A 189 -18.36 -1.36 2.40
N PRO A 190 -19.17 -2.26 1.81
CA PRO A 190 -18.68 -3.37 0.97
C PRO A 190 -17.90 -2.94 -0.28
N GLU A 191 -18.06 -1.71 -0.73
CA GLU A 191 -17.39 -1.16 -1.92
C GLU A 191 -15.97 -0.66 -1.62
N VAL A 192 -15.66 -0.38 -0.35
CA VAL A 192 -14.33 0.05 0.09
C VAL A 192 -13.37 -1.11 0.00
N LYS A 193 -12.14 -0.83 -0.41
CA LYS A 193 -11.05 -1.81 -0.36
C LYS A 193 -10.34 -1.73 1.00
N VAL A 194 -9.85 -2.86 1.48
CA VAL A 194 -8.97 -2.91 2.64
C VAL A 194 -7.56 -3.24 2.21
N THR A 195 -6.58 -2.53 2.76
CA THR A 195 -5.16 -2.67 2.47
C THR A 195 -4.34 -2.91 3.74
N GLY A 196 -3.04 -3.14 3.60
CA GLY A 196 -2.11 -3.18 4.73
C GLY A 196 -0.67 -3.42 4.29
N ALA A 197 0.26 -2.90 5.09
CA ALA A 197 1.69 -3.18 4.96
C ALA A 197 2.02 -4.52 5.64
N ILE A 198 1.89 -5.61 4.90
CA ILE A 198 1.93 -6.99 5.44
C ILE A 198 3.24 -7.32 6.17
N SER A 199 4.36 -6.74 5.72
CA SER A 199 5.67 -7.02 6.31
C SER A 199 5.84 -6.52 7.75
N ASN A 200 4.96 -5.61 8.21
CA ASN A 200 4.97 -5.08 9.58
C ASN A 200 4.69 -6.16 10.63
N ILE A 201 3.86 -7.15 10.32
CA ILE A 201 3.47 -8.23 11.23
C ILE A 201 4.68 -8.95 11.86
N SER A 202 5.80 -9.02 11.14
CA SER A 202 6.97 -9.79 11.51
C SER A 202 8.16 -8.94 11.98
N PHE A 203 7.98 -7.66 12.31
CA PHE A 203 9.07 -6.86 12.85
C PHE A 203 9.67 -7.53 14.10
N GLU A 204 11.02 -7.49 14.19
CA GLU A 204 11.83 -8.10 15.26
C GLU A 204 11.73 -9.62 15.37
N MET A 205 11.08 -10.30 14.41
CA MET A 205 10.98 -11.76 14.40
C MET A 205 12.06 -12.40 13.51
N PRO A 206 12.57 -13.58 13.87
CA PRO A 206 13.43 -14.36 12.97
C PRO A 206 12.60 -14.97 11.84
N ALA A 207 13.26 -15.31 10.73
CA ALA A 207 12.63 -16.01 9.61
C ALA A 207 11.33 -15.34 9.09
N ARG A 208 11.30 -14.02 9.04
CA ARG A 208 10.17 -13.14 8.70
C ARG A 208 9.34 -13.63 7.50
N LYS A 209 10.00 -14.25 6.52
CA LYS A 209 9.35 -14.79 5.32
C LYS A 209 8.14 -15.66 5.63
N TYR A 210 8.27 -16.60 6.57
CA TYR A 210 7.19 -17.53 6.91
C TYR A 210 6.02 -16.82 7.58
N VAL A 211 6.31 -15.88 8.46
CA VAL A 211 5.27 -15.07 9.12
C VAL A 211 4.52 -14.23 8.08
N ASN A 212 5.24 -13.53 7.20
CA ASN A 212 4.65 -12.67 6.17
C ASN A 212 3.76 -13.47 5.20
N MET A 213 4.20 -14.64 4.73
CA MET A 213 3.41 -15.48 3.82
C MET A 213 2.12 -15.96 4.47
N ASN A 214 2.17 -16.40 5.72
CA ASN A 214 0.98 -16.86 6.44
C ASN A 214 0.05 -15.70 6.80
N CYS A 215 0.59 -14.54 7.19
CA CYS A 215 -0.18 -13.31 7.38
C CYS A 215 -0.92 -12.92 6.11
N MET A 216 -0.25 -12.92 4.96
CA MET A 216 -0.86 -12.65 3.67
C MET A 216 -2.00 -13.63 3.36
N ALA A 217 -1.77 -14.92 3.55
CA ALA A 217 -2.78 -15.95 3.31
C ALA A 217 -4.01 -15.73 4.21
N TYR A 218 -3.78 -15.49 5.50
CA TYR A 218 -4.85 -15.23 6.48
C TYR A 218 -5.62 -13.95 6.12
N ALA A 219 -4.92 -12.86 5.81
CA ALA A 219 -5.54 -11.60 5.42
C ALA A 219 -6.39 -11.72 4.15
N ILE A 220 -5.92 -12.46 3.13
CA ILE A 220 -6.71 -12.74 1.92
C ILE A 220 -7.97 -13.53 2.28
N VAL A 221 -7.90 -14.51 3.16
CA VAL A 221 -9.07 -15.27 3.63
C VAL A 221 -10.04 -14.35 4.38
N ALA A 222 -9.55 -13.41 5.18
CA ALA A 222 -10.36 -12.42 5.87
C ALA A 222 -11.03 -11.41 4.91
N GLY A 223 -10.49 -11.21 3.70
CA GLY A 223 -11.08 -10.32 2.69
C GLY A 223 -10.17 -9.20 2.17
N LEU A 224 -8.86 -9.24 2.44
CA LEU A 224 -7.92 -8.22 1.98
C LEU A 224 -7.96 -8.02 0.47
N ASP A 225 -8.05 -6.76 0.00
CA ASP A 225 -8.19 -6.39 -1.41
C ASP A 225 -6.87 -5.92 -2.03
N SER A 226 -6.04 -5.26 -1.26
CA SER A 226 -4.75 -4.74 -1.69
C SER A 226 -3.70 -4.92 -0.60
N ALA A 227 -2.42 -4.87 -0.98
CA ALA A 227 -1.32 -4.98 -0.03
C ALA A 227 -0.11 -4.15 -0.46
N ILE A 228 0.51 -3.48 0.51
CA ILE A 228 1.84 -2.89 0.37
C ILE A 228 2.84 -3.99 0.71
N MET A 229 3.64 -4.40 -0.27
CA MET A 229 4.54 -5.54 -0.14
C MET A 229 5.64 -5.54 -1.21
N ASP A 230 6.61 -6.42 -1.05
CA ASP A 230 7.64 -6.69 -2.06
C ASP A 230 7.12 -7.64 -3.17
N PRO A 231 6.78 -7.14 -4.37
CA PRO A 231 6.33 -7.99 -5.48
C PRO A 231 7.44 -8.87 -6.05
N CYS A 232 8.71 -8.55 -5.79
CA CYS A 232 9.85 -9.37 -6.22
C CYS A 232 10.00 -10.65 -5.38
N SER A 233 9.28 -10.76 -4.27
CA SER A 233 9.21 -11.99 -3.47
C SER A 233 8.34 -13.03 -4.17
N GLN A 234 8.97 -13.96 -4.89
CA GLN A 234 8.26 -15.03 -5.60
C GLN A 234 7.40 -15.90 -4.67
N ASP A 235 7.84 -16.12 -3.44
CA ASP A 235 7.06 -16.90 -2.47
C ASP A 235 5.80 -16.15 -2.02
N MET A 236 5.90 -14.84 -1.83
CA MET A 236 4.74 -14.02 -1.50
C MET A 236 3.75 -13.96 -2.68
N MET A 237 4.25 -13.75 -3.90
CA MET A 237 3.42 -13.81 -5.11
C MET A 237 2.75 -15.16 -5.29
N GLY A 238 3.48 -16.26 -5.06
CA GLY A 238 2.93 -17.63 -5.09
C GLY A 238 1.82 -17.82 -4.05
N THR A 239 2.00 -17.29 -2.83
CA THR A 239 0.97 -17.32 -1.78
C THR A 239 -0.31 -16.62 -2.24
N ILE A 240 -0.19 -15.42 -2.82
CA ILE A 240 -1.34 -14.65 -3.30
C ILE A 240 -2.12 -15.42 -4.36
N TYR A 241 -1.45 -15.87 -5.43
CA TYR A 241 -2.10 -16.59 -6.51
C TYR A 241 -2.72 -17.92 -6.05
N ALA A 242 -2.05 -18.62 -5.11
CA ALA A 242 -2.60 -19.85 -4.54
C ALA A 242 -3.87 -19.56 -3.72
N CYS A 243 -3.86 -18.53 -2.86
CA CYS A 243 -5.03 -18.15 -2.06
C CYS A 243 -6.21 -17.70 -2.93
N GLU A 244 -5.97 -16.91 -3.99
CA GLU A 244 -7.03 -16.53 -4.94
C GLU A 244 -7.67 -17.75 -5.61
N ALA A 245 -6.85 -18.74 -6.00
CA ALA A 245 -7.33 -19.97 -6.61
C ALA A 245 -8.15 -20.82 -5.60
N LEU A 246 -7.65 -20.98 -4.37
CA LEU A 246 -8.32 -21.73 -3.30
C LEU A 246 -9.65 -21.08 -2.89
N ARG A 247 -9.74 -19.75 -2.93
CA ARG A 247 -10.96 -18.98 -2.64
C ARG A 247 -11.94 -18.89 -3.82
N MET A 248 -11.72 -19.62 -4.91
CA MET A 248 -12.53 -19.56 -6.13
C MET A 248 -12.57 -18.19 -6.83
N GLN A 249 -11.64 -17.30 -6.51
CA GLN A 249 -11.47 -16.00 -7.17
C GLN A 249 -10.68 -16.12 -8.48
N ASP A 250 -10.05 -17.27 -8.71
CA ASP A 250 -9.40 -17.67 -9.95
C ASP A 250 -10.05 -18.93 -10.53
N LYS A 251 -11.06 -18.74 -11.36
CA LYS A 251 -11.85 -19.84 -11.94
C LYS A 251 -10.98 -20.78 -12.76
N GLY A 252 -10.81 -22.00 -12.25
CA GLY A 252 -10.01 -23.06 -12.88
C GLY A 252 -8.49 -22.79 -12.86
N GLY A 253 -8.00 -21.97 -11.94
CA GLY A 253 -6.57 -21.68 -11.75
C GLY A 253 -5.93 -20.96 -12.95
N ARG A 254 -6.70 -20.20 -13.72
CA ARG A 254 -6.20 -19.54 -14.95
C ARG A 254 -5.19 -18.44 -14.67
N LYS A 255 -5.44 -17.63 -13.64
CA LYS A 255 -4.50 -16.56 -13.22
C LYS A 255 -3.23 -17.19 -12.65
N TYR A 256 -3.38 -18.19 -11.76
CA TYR A 256 -2.28 -18.96 -11.17
C TYR A 256 -1.36 -19.53 -12.26
N ASN A 257 -1.92 -20.29 -13.22
CA ASN A 257 -1.16 -20.89 -14.29
C ASN A 257 -0.50 -19.86 -15.23
N ARG A 258 -1.16 -18.71 -15.46
CA ARG A 258 -0.60 -17.62 -16.27
C ARG A 258 0.58 -16.96 -15.55
N ALA A 259 0.45 -16.67 -14.26
CA ALA A 259 1.48 -16.05 -13.45
C ALA A 259 2.72 -16.95 -13.33
N TYR A 260 2.53 -18.27 -13.12
CA TYR A 260 3.61 -19.25 -13.16
C TYR A 260 4.35 -19.26 -14.49
N ARG A 261 3.62 -19.30 -15.62
CA ARG A 261 4.23 -19.27 -16.97
C ARG A 261 4.99 -17.96 -17.25
N LYS A 262 4.58 -16.84 -16.63
CA LYS A 262 5.27 -15.55 -16.69
C LYS A 262 6.48 -15.48 -15.76
N GLY A 263 6.73 -16.50 -14.94
CA GLY A 263 7.85 -16.52 -14.00
C GLY A 263 7.68 -15.60 -12.78
N LEU A 264 6.44 -15.22 -12.46
CA LEU A 264 6.18 -14.35 -11.30
C LEU A 264 6.37 -15.10 -9.97
N PHE A 265 6.31 -16.43 -9.99
CA PHE A 265 6.62 -17.29 -8.85
C PHE A 265 7.03 -18.70 -9.28
N GLY A 266 7.64 -19.46 -8.36
CA GLY A 266 7.97 -20.88 -8.55
C GLY A 266 9.07 -21.14 -9.55
N GLN A 267 9.90 -20.16 -9.89
CA GLN A 267 11.09 -20.40 -10.70
C GLN A 267 12.11 -21.17 -9.89
N LYS A 268 12.64 -22.25 -10.47
CA LYS A 268 13.82 -22.93 -9.90
C LYS A 268 14.99 -21.95 -9.96
N LYS A 269 15.64 -21.77 -8.81
CA LYS A 269 16.95 -21.13 -8.72
C LYS A 269 17.98 -21.94 -9.46
#